data_00a379b20d52ec83babb4a3bb4014ad8
#
_entry.id   00a379b20d52ec83babb4a3bb4014ad8
#
_cell.length_a   1.000
_cell.length_b   1.000
_cell.length_c   1.000
_cell.angle_alpha   90.00
_cell.angle_beta   90.00
_cell.angle_gamma   90.00
#
_symmetry.space_group_name_H-M   'P 1'
#
loop_
_entity.id
_entity.type
_entity.pdbx_description
1 polymer ?
#
loop_
_entity_poly.entity_id
_entity_poly.type
_entity_poly.pdbx_seq_one_letter_code
_entity_poly.pdbx_strand_id
1 'polypeptide(L)'
;MALQKMSALELAQQMPTLQNWHLDAKLGSITREFVLVDFLRAFEFMKQIAIEADRHNHHPEWRNVYNKVTITWTTHDVQGMSINDIELAHICDQTFARF
;
A
#
# COMPACT_ATOMS: atom_id res chain seq x y z
N MET A 1 -13.95 10.17 12.82
CA MET A 1 -14.04 11.10 11.67
C MET A 1 -13.98 10.33 10.37
N ALA A 2 -14.76 10.74 9.40
CA ALA A 2 -14.72 10.14 8.09
C ALA A 2 -13.41 10.49 7.38
N LEU A 3 -12.87 9.54 6.61
CA LEU A 3 -11.72 9.80 5.77
C LEU A 3 -12.09 10.79 4.66
N GLN A 4 -11.12 11.56 4.22
CA GLN A 4 -11.28 12.53 3.16
C GLN A 4 -10.42 12.15 1.97
N LYS A 5 -10.93 12.39 0.77
CA LYS A 5 -10.17 12.20 -0.46
C LYS A 5 -9.04 13.23 -0.53
N MET A 6 -7.84 12.75 -0.79
CA MET A 6 -6.68 13.62 -0.97
C MET A 6 -6.76 14.35 -2.30
N SER A 7 -6.38 15.62 -2.27
CA SER A 7 -6.25 16.43 -3.48
C SER A 7 -5.02 16.05 -4.28
N ALA A 8 -4.96 16.48 -5.54
CA ALA A 8 -3.78 16.28 -6.38
C ALA A 8 -2.54 16.94 -5.76
N LEU A 9 -2.69 18.09 -5.12
CA LEU A 9 -1.59 18.77 -4.44
C LEU A 9 -1.07 17.98 -3.25
N GLU A 10 -1.98 17.45 -2.41
CA GLU A 10 -1.60 16.63 -1.27
C GLU A 10 -0.87 15.37 -1.71
N LEU A 11 -1.35 14.73 -2.78
CA LEU A 11 -0.68 13.54 -3.35
C LEU A 11 0.72 13.90 -3.86
N ALA A 12 0.86 15.03 -4.56
CA ALA A 12 2.15 15.47 -5.06
C ALA A 12 3.15 15.74 -3.93
N GLN A 13 2.68 16.13 -2.75
CA GLN A 13 3.51 16.34 -1.58
C GLN A 13 3.93 15.03 -0.90
N GLN A 14 3.10 13.99 -0.98
CA GLN A 14 3.36 12.71 -0.31
C GLN A 14 4.16 11.73 -1.18
N MET A 15 3.93 11.71 -2.48
CA MET A 15 4.54 10.72 -3.36
C MET A 15 6.08 10.72 -3.37
N PRO A 16 6.79 11.83 -3.18
CA PRO A 16 8.25 11.78 -3.06
C PRO A 16 8.76 10.90 -1.92
N THR A 17 7.97 10.68 -0.88
CA THR A 17 8.32 9.79 0.24
C THR A 17 8.04 8.33 -0.07
N LEU A 18 7.40 8.04 -1.20
CA LEU A 18 6.97 6.71 -1.63
C LEU A 18 7.51 6.41 -3.04
N GLN A 19 8.83 6.49 -3.19
CA GLN A 19 9.50 6.46 -4.50
C GLN A 19 9.25 5.19 -5.30
N ASN A 20 9.04 4.06 -4.61
CA ASN A 20 8.83 2.77 -5.27
C ASN A 20 7.36 2.48 -5.56
N TRP A 21 6.48 3.42 -5.24
CA TRP A 21 5.04 3.27 -5.47
C TRP A 21 4.62 4.02 -6.72
N HIS A 22 3.76 3.38 -7.50
CA HIS A 22 3.18 3.95 -8.72
C HIS A 22 1.81 4.51 -8.43
N LEU A 23 1.64 5.82 -8.65
CA LEU A 23 0.34 6.47 -8.54
C LEU A 23 -0.42 6.33 -9.85
N ASP A 24 -1.63 5.75 -9.77
CA ASP A 24 -2.62 5.84 -10.84
C ASP A 24 -3.59 6.97 -10.46
N ALA A 25 -3.35 8.16 -11.02
CA ALA A 25 -4.14 9.35 -10.68
C ALA A 25 -5.60 9.22 -11.13
N LYS A 26 -5.85 8.46 -12.19
CA LYS A 26 -7.20 8.27 -12.72
C LYS A 26 -8.03 7.37 -11.83
N LEU A 27 -7.46 6.27 -11.36
CA LEU A 27 -8.15 5.32 -10.47
C LEU A 27 -8.05 5.74 -9.00
N GLY A 28 -7.12 6.61 -8.66
CA GLY A 28 -6.90 6.99 -7.26
C GLY A 28 -6.33 5.86 -6.43
N SER A 29 -5.22 5.27 -6.90
CA SER A 29 -4.57 4.17 -6.22
C SER A 29 -3.06 4.26 -6.34
N ILE A 30 -2.35 3.60 -5.41
CA ILE A 30 -0.89 3.42 -5.50
C ILE A 30 -0.57 1.93 -5.44
N THR A 31 0.44 1.53 -6.19
CA THR A 31 0.82 0.12 -6.33
C THR A 31 2.33 -0.04 -6.26
N ARG A 32 2.78 -1.07 -5.56
CA ARG A 32 4.19 -1.48 -5.54
C ARG A 32 4.30 -2.99 -5.64
N GLU A 33 5.29 -3.48 -6.39
CA GLU A 33 5.69 -4.89 -6.40
C GLU A 33 6.87 -5.08 -5.46
N PHE A 34 6.75 -6.05 -4.54
CA PHE A 34 7.81 -6.45 -3.62
C PHE A 34 8.34 -7.80 -4.04
N VAL A 35 9.66 -7.93 -4.11
CA VAL A 35 10.31 -9.19 -4.46
C VAL A 35 11.04 -9.71 -3.22
N LEU A 36 10.59 -10.85 -2.72
CA LEU A 36 11.16 -11.50 -1.54
C LEU A 36 12.13 -12.60 -2.00
N VAL A 37 12.81 -13.26 -1.05
CA VAL A 37 13.81 -14.27 -1.39
C VAL A 37 13.15 -15.56 -1.91
N ASP A 38 11.96 -15.90 -1.39
CA ASP A 38 11.22 -17.10 -1.79
C ASP A 38 9.74 -16.94 -1.45
N PHE A 39 8.96 -18.00 -1.72
CA PHE A 39 7.52 -17.97 -1.49
C PHE A 39 7.16 -17.86 -0.01
N LEU A 40 7.83 -18.61 0.85
CA LEU A 40 7.49 -18.58 2.28
C LEU A 40 7.77 -17.20 2.90
N ARG A 41 8.84 -16.56 2.49
CA ARG A 41 9.13 -15.18 2.94
C ARG A 41 8.11 -14.19 2.38
N ALA A 42 7.70 -14.37 1.14
CA ALA A 42 6.62 -13.55 0.57
C ALA A 42 5.33 -13.69 1.37
N PHE A 43 4.96 -14.92 1.73
CA PHE A 43 3.75 -15.17 2.51
C PHE A 43 3.86 -14.57 3.92
N GLU A 44 5.01 -14.69 4.54
CA GLU A 44 5.25 -14.10 5.87
C GLU A 44 5.15 -12.57 5.83
N PHE A 45 5.71 -11.94 4.79
CA PHE A 45 5.57 -10.52 4.56
C PHE A 45 4.08 -10.14 4.44
N MET A 46 3.32 -10.85 3.61
CA MET A 46 1.89 -10.61 3.46
C MET A 46 1.14 -10.75 4.79
N LYS A 47 1.50 -11.75 5.59
CA LYS A 47 0.86 -11.95 6.89
C LYS A 47 1.05 -10.75 7.81
N GLN A 48 2.25 -10.18 7.85
CA GLN A 48 2.53 -8.99 8.65
C GLN A 48 1.74 -7.77 8.15
N ILE A 49 1.65 -7.60 6.83
CA ILE A 49 0.85 -6.52 6.26
C ILE A 49 -0.64 -6.74 6.54
N ALA A 50 -1.12 -7.98 6.48
CA ALA A 50 -2.52 -8.29 6.79
C ALA A 50 -2.88 -7.87 8.22
N ILE A 51 -1.99 -8.09 9.19
CA ILE A 51 -2.23 -7.68 10.57
C ILE A 51 -2.37 -6.16 10.67
N GLU A 52 -1.48 -5.41 10.03
CA GLU A 52 -1.53 -3.96 10.06
C GLU A 52 -2.75 -3.40 9.31
N ALA A 53 -3.07 -4.00 8.17
CA ALA A 53 -4.27 -3.62 7.41
C ALA A 53 -5.54 -3.78 8.26
N ASP A 54 -5.62 -4.90 8.96
CA ASP A 54 -6.79 -5.20 9.80
C ASP A 54 -6.88 -4.22 10.99
N ARG A 55 -5.74 -3.85 11.58
CA ARG A 55 -5.71 -2.84 12.64
C ARG A 55 -6.24 -1.49 12.18
N HIS A 56 -5.95 -1.13 10.93
CA HIS A 56 -6.39 0.14 10.34
C HIS A 56 -7.80 0.04 9.75
N ASN A 57 -8.40 -1.14 9.78
CA ASN A 57 -9.65 -1.41 9.09
C ASN A 57 -9.61 -0.93 7.64
N HIS A 58 -8.48 -1.20 6.96
CA HIS A 58 -8.23 -0.75 5.60
C HIS A 58 -7.43 -1.84 4.89
N HIS A 59 -8.04 -2.52 3.92
CA HIS A 59 -7.53 -3.76 3.36
C HIS A 59 -6.96 -3.53 1.95
N PRO A 60 -5.83 -4.18 1.62
CA PRO A 60 -5.21 -4.01 0.30
C PRO A 60 -5.92 -4.81 -0.78
N GLU A 61 -5.75 -4.36 -2.02
CA GLU A 61 -5.91 -5.20 -3.18
C GLU A 61 -4.53 -5.75 -3.49
N TRP A 62 -4.35 -7.05 -3.45
CA TRP A 62 -3.02 -7.61 -3.64
C TRP A 62 -3.02 -8.93 -4.38
N ARG A 63 -1.82 -9.26 -4.84
CA ARG A 63 -1.59 -10.48 -5.59
C ARG A 63 -0.23 -11.03 -5.21
N ASN A 64 -0.14 -12.35 -5.12
CA ASN A 64 1.14 -13.04 -4.87
C ASN A 64 1.36 -14.06 -5.97
N VAL A 65 2.53 -13.99 -6.59
CA VAL A 65 3.01 -14.96 -7.56
C VAL A 65 4.42 -15.37 -7.13
N TYR A 66 4.56 -16.56 -6.60
CA TYR A 66 5.80 -17.11 -6.04
C TYR A 66 6.42 -16.14 -5.02
N ASN A 67 7.55 -15.52 -5.35
CA ASN A 67 8.24 -14.60 -4.43
C ASN A 67 7.86 -13.13 -4.61
N LYS A 68 6.88 -12.84 -5.45
CA LYS A 68 6.46 -11.47 -5.76
C LYS A 68 5.12 -11.17 -5.12
N VAL A 69 5.03 -10.04 -4.45
CA VAL A 69 3.80 -9.55 -3.83
C VAL A 69 3.52 -8.17 -4.41
N THR A 70 2.39 -8.03 -5.09
CA THR A 70 1.95 -6.75 -5.64
C THR A 70 0.83 -6.20 -4.78
N ILE A 71 1.04 -5.03 -4.19
CA ILE A 71 0.09 -4.42 -3.25
C ILE A 71 -0.42 -3.11 -3.84
N THR A 72 -1.73 -2.96 -3.84
CA THR A 72 -2.41 -1.74 -4.26
C THR A 72 -3.23 -1.20 -3.09
N TRP A 73 -3.06 0.08 -2.80
CA TRP A 73 -3.86 0.79 -1.80
C TRP A 73 -4.75 1.82 -2.45
N THR A 74 -6.00 1.83 -2.06
CA THR A 74 -7.01 2.82 -2.46
C THR A 74 -8.08 2.88 -1.40
N THR A 75 -8.86 3.95 -1.35
CA THR A 75 -9.95 4.10 -0.38
C THR A 75 -11.27 4.22 -1.13
N HIS A 76 -12.00 3.10 -1.23
CA HIS A 76 -13.23 3.03 -1.99
C HIS A 76 -14.27 4.05 -1.52
N ASP A 77 -14.38 4.25 -0.21
CA ASP A 77 -15.39 5.15 0.37
C ASP A 77 -15.24 6.60 -0.10
N VAL A 78 -14.03 7.01 -0.50
CA VAL A 78 -13.80 8.36 -1.02
C VAL A 78 -13.51 8.36 -2.52
N GLN A 79 -13.56 7.19 -3.15
CA GLN A 79 -13.31 7.02 -4.57
C GLN A 79 -11.94 7.59 -4.98
N GLY A 80 -10.91 7.26 -4.23
CA GLY A 80 -9.56 7.74 -4.48
C GLY A 80 -8.65 7.47 -3.30
N MET A 81 -7.61 8.29 -3.19
CA MET A 81 -6.61 8.16 -2.11
C MET A 81 -7.06 8.88 -0.86
N SER A 82 -6.76 8.28 0.28
CA SER A 82 -6.85 8.92 1.60
C SER A 82 -5.52 8.77 2.32
N ILE A 83 -5.41 9.40 3.49
CA ILE A 83 -4.19 9.32 4.30
C ILE A 83 -3.90 7.87 4.74
N ASN A 84 -4.91 7.03 4.90
CA ASN A 84 -4.70 5.62 5.25
C ASN A 84 -3.86 4.89 4.20
N ASP A 85 -4.05 5.19 2.93
CA ASP A 85 -3.28 4.56 1.86
C ASP A 85 -1.80 4.92 1.96
N ILE A 86 -1.52 6.18 2.27
CA ILE A 86 -0.16 6.67 2.45
C ILE A 86 0.50 6.01 3.66
N GLU A 87 -0.20 5.97 4.79
CA GLU A 87 0.32 5.36 6.02
C GLU A 87 0.61 3.87 5.83
N LEU A 88 -0.30 3.14 5.21
CA LEU A 88 -0.12 1.71 4.98
C LEU A 88 0.97 1.42 3.94
N ALA A 89 1.15 2.28 2.96
CA ALA A 89 2.27 2.16 2.04
C ALA A 89 3.61 2.32 2.78
N HIS A 90 3.72 3.30 3.67
CA HIS A 90 4.91 3.44 4.51
C HIS A 90 5.14 2.23 5.40
N ILE A 91 4.08 1.67 5.99
CA ILE A 91 4.18 0.46 6.80
C ILE A 91 4.68 -0.71 5.96
N CYS A 92 4.19 -0.86 4.73
CA CYS A 92 4.70 -1.88 3.80
C CYS A 92 6.19 -1.73 3.56
N ASP A 93 6.65 -0.51 3.30
CA ASP A 93 8.06 -0.24 3.03
C ASP A 93 8.93 -0.54 4.24
N GLN A 94 8.50 -0.12 5.42
CA GLN A 94 9.21 -0.36 6.68
C GLN A 94 9.27 -1.85 7.01
N THR A 95 8.16 -2.55 6.79
CA THR A 95 8.10 -4.00 7.02
C THR A 95 9.03 -4.73 6.06
N PHE A 96 8.97 -4.38 4.78
CA PHE A 96 9.83 -4.99 3.75
C PHE A 96 11.31 -4.81 4.05
N ALA A 97 11.70 -3.69 4.63
CA ALA A 97 13.10 -3.41 4.97
C ALA A 97 13.69 -4.43 5.97
N ARG A 98 12.83 -5.15 6.70
CA ARG A 98 13.25 -6.19 7.65
C ARG A 98 13.34 -7.59 7.01
N PHE A 99 13.02 -7.71 5.77
CA PHE A 99 13.09 -8.97 5.01
C PHE A 99 14.30 -8.98 4.09
#